data_4f7979190a500aba5e4e5586ef54ab44
#
_entry.id   4f7979190a500aba5e4e5586ef54ab44
#
_cell.length_a   1.000
_cell.length_b   1.000
_cell.length_c   1.000
_cell.angle_alpha   90.00
_cell.angle_beta   90.00
_cell.angle_gamma   90.00
#
_symmetry.space_group_name_H-M   'P 1'
#
loop_
_entity.id
_entity.type
_entity.pdbx_description
1 polymer ?
#
loop_
_entity_poly.entity_id
_entity_poly.type
_entity_poly.pdbx_seq_one_letter_code
_entity_poly.pdbx_strand_id
1 'polypeptide(L)'
;MTDSSEYKLNLKLRIDWGDLDMYEHVNNVSYMKYLQSGRVNFWEASGIHEFYQSSNQGTMLVSTKCDFKKSLQYPGIAIIKTKLDYIGNKSFGLKHIILNDKGDLCAEGKDVVVCFDFDKKETFPVPEWMRKKISEF
;
A
#
# COMPACT_ATOMS: atom_id res chain seq x y z
N MET A 1 -9.44 5.51 17.30
CA MET A 1 -9.55 4.11 16.92
C MET A 1 -9.70 4.00 15.40
N THR A 2 -8.96 3.12 14.77
CA THR A 2 -9.01 2.96 13.32
C THR A 2 -10.17 2.07 12.93
N ASP A 3 -11.08 2.57 12.09
CA ASP A 3 -12.18 1.78 11.56
C ASP A 3 -11.70 1.04 10.30
N SER A 4 -11.45 -0.26 10.42
CA SER A 4 -10.96 -1.07 9.31
C SER A 4 -12.01 -1.31 8.22
N SER A 5 -13.29 -1.03 8.48
CA SER A 5 -14.35 -1.21 7.48
C SER A 5 -14.25 -0.22 6.32
N GLU A 6 -13.56 0.92 6.52
CA GLU A 6 -13.33 1.90 5.46
C GLU A 6 -12.29 1.42 4.45
N TYR A 7 -11.50 0.41 4.81
CA TYR A 7 -10.41 -0.10 3.97
C TYR A 7 -10.93 -1.19 3.06
N LYS A 8 -11.14 -0.86 1.81
CA LYS A 8 -11.82 -1.75 0.83
C LYS A 8 -10.96 -2.90 0.31
N LEU A 9 -9.64 -2.73 0.32
CA LEU A 9 -8.73 -3.79 -0.09
C LEU A 9 -8.16 -4.51 1.11
N ASN A 10 -8.03 -5.82 0.97
CA ASN A 10 -7.56 -6.69 2.04
C ASN A 10 -6.58 -7.71 1.44
N LEU A 11 -5.40 -7.81 2.04
CA LEU A 11 -4.37 -8.75 1.62
C LEU A 11 -3.81 -9.45 2.85
N LYS A 12 -3.83 -10.79 2.83
CA LYS A 12 -3.27 -11.58 3.93
C LYS A 12 -1.95 -12.18 3.48
N LEU A 13 -0.90 -11.93 4.26
CA LEU A 13 0.43 -12.45 4.01
C LEU A 13 0.89 -13.31 5.17
N ARG A 14 1.46 -14.46 4.88
CA ARG A 14 2.12 -15.26 5.90
C ARG A 14 3.37 -14.52 6.34
N ILE A 15 3.59 -14.42 7.64
CA ILE A 15 4.86 -13.93 8.18
C ILE A 15 5.86 -15.08 8.05
N ASP A 16 6.95 -14.86 7.35
CA ASP A 16 8.01 -15.86 7.19
C ASP A 16 9.03 -15.73 8.32
N TRP A 17 9.66 -16.85 8.66
CA TRP A 17 10.69 -16.84 9.68
C TRP A 17 11.82 -15.86 9.33
N GLY A 18 12.14 -15.73 8.05
CA GLY A 18 13.15 -14.78 7.59
C GLY A 18 12.76 -13.30 7.72
N ASP A 19 11.51 -13.00 8.07
CA ASP A 19 11.06 -11.62 8.30
C ASP A 19 11.46 -11.09 9.68
N LEU A 20 11.98 -11.95 10.56
CA LEU A 20 12.32 -11.61 11.93
C LEU A 20 13.73 -11.02 12.03
N ASP A 21 13.93 -10.20 13.06
CA ASP A 21 15.26 -9.75 13.47
C ASP A 21 15.78 -10.61 14.65
N MET A 22 16.94 -10.23 15.19
CA MET A 22 17.55 -10.96 16.28
C MET A 22 16.73 -10.92 17.58
N TYR A 23 15.75 -10.01 17.67
CA TYR A 23 14.87 -9.92 18.84
C TYR A 23 13.63 -10.80 18.68
N GLU A 24 13.56 -11.60 17.62
CA GLU A 24 12.45 -12.52 17.32
C GLU A 24 11.13 -11.80 17.04
N HIS A 25 11.20 -10.54 16.63
CA HIS A 25 10.05 -9.75 16.18
C HIS A 25 10.20 -9.46 14.69
N VAL A 26 9.07 -9.24 14.02
CA VAL A 26 9.10 -8.85 12.61
C VAL A 26 9.91 -7.56 12.48
N ASN A 27 10.89 -7.57 11.59
CA ASN A 27 11.80 -6.46 11.35
C ASN A 27 11.05 -5.30 10.69
N ASN A 28 11.47 -4.06 11.01
CA ASN A 28 10.88 -2.87 10.38
C ASN A 28 10.98 -2.90 8.86
N VAL A 29 12.03 -3.49 8.29
CA VAL A 29 12.17 -3.66 6.83
C VAL A 29 11.04 -4.52 6.27
N SER A 30 10.63 -5.54 7.01
CA SER A 30 9.53 -6.42 6.60
C SER A 30 8.19 -5.69 6.57
N TYR A 31 7.96 -4.76 7.51
CA TYR A 31 6.76 -3.91 7.46
C TYR A 31 6.71 -3.11 6.15
N MET A 32 7.85 -2.60 5.71
CA MET A 32 7.91 -1.86 4.44
C MET A 32 7.61 -2.76 3.25
N LYS A 33 8.02 -4.02 3.28
CA LYS A 33 7.65 -5.01 2.26
C LYS A 33 6.15 -5.31 2.28
N TYR A 34 5.54 -5.38 3.46
CA TYR A 34 4.10 -5.61 3.58
C TYR A 34 3.33 -4.44 3.00
N LEU A 35 3.75 -3.21 3.26
CA LEU A 35 3.16 -2.02 2.68
C LEU A 35 3.29 -2.02 1.16
N GLN A 36 4.45 -2.42 0.64
CA GLN A 36 4.67 -2.56 -0.80
C GLN A 36 3.67 -3.56 -1.40
N SER A 37 3.48 -4.70 -0.73
CA SER A 37 2.52 -5.70 -1.18
C SER A 37 1.09 -5.14 -1.21
N GLY A 38 0.73 -4.32 -0.23
CA GLY A 38 -0.55 -3.62 -0.20
C GLY A 38 -0.70 -2.66 -1.38
N ARG A 39 0.36 -1.92 -1.72
CA ARG A 39 0.38 -1.05 -2.89
C ARG A 39 0.21 -1.83 -4.19
N VAL A 40 0.95 -2.94 -4.33
CA VAL A 40 0.84 -3.80 -5.52
C VAL A 40 -0.59 -4.33 -5.67
N ASN A 41 -1.19 -4.75 -4.55
CA ASN A 41 -2.58 -5.19 -4.55
C ASN A 41 -3.52 -4.07 -5.05
N PHE A 42 -3.26 -2.83 -4.66
CA PHE A 42 -4.01 -1.68 -5.14
C PHE A 42 -3.79 -1.45 -6.65
N TRP A 43 -2.53 -1.55 -7.13
CA TRP A 43 -2.23 -1.40 -8.56
C TRP A 43 -2.99 -2.42 -9.41
N GLU A 44 -3.07 -3.65 -8.95
CA GLU A 44 -3.78 -4.71 -9.64
C GLU A 44 -5.29 -4.47 -9.62
N ALA A 45 -5.85 -4.16 -8.46
CA ALA A 45 -7.29 -3.96 -8.29
C ALA A 45 -7.82 -2.72 -9.02
N SER A 46 -7.00 -1.67 -9.10
CA SER A 46 -7.40 -0.41 -9.74
C SER A 46 -7.19 -0.37 -11.24
N GLY A 47 -6.53 -1.37 -11.82
CA GLY A 47 -6.20 -1.39 -13.24
C GLY A 47 -4.98 -0.56 -13.62
N ILE A 48 -4.31 0.05 -12.65
CA ILE A 48 -3.11 0.87 -12.91
C ILE A 48 -1.97 0.01 -13.46
N HIS A 49 -1.81 -1.20 -12.93
CA HIS A 49 -0.78 -2.12 -13.42
C HIS A 49 -1.01 -2.48 -14.90
N GLU A 50 -2.23 -2.81 -15.26
CA GLU A 50 -2.61 -3.12 -16.64
C GLU A 50 -2.40 -1.92 -17.56
N PHE A 51 -2.77 -0.75 -17.10
CA PHE A 51 -2.55 0.51 -17.83
C PHE A 51 -1.07 0.75 -18.10
N TYR A 52 -0.21 0.49 -17.10
CA TYR A 52 1.24 0.60 -17.29
C TYR A 52 1.73 -0.35 -18.39
N GLN A 53 1.27 -1.58 -18.40
CA GLN A 53 1.70 -2.56 -19.40
C GLN A 53 1.36 -2.14 -20.82
N SER A 54 0.25 -1.42 -21.03
CA SER A 54 -0.18 -1.00 -22.36
C SER A 54 0.33 0.39 -22.77
N SER A 55 0.70 1.24 -21.82
CA SER A 55 0.99 2.65 -22.12
C SER A 55 2.39 3.11 -21.69
N ASN A 56 3.10 2.35 -20.88
CA ASN A 56 4.33 2.74 -20.18
C ASN A 56 4.12 3.99 -19.32
N GLN A 57 2.87 4.25 -18.92
CA GLN A 57 2.48 5.29 -17.98
C GLN A 57 1.95 4.61 -16.71
N GLY A 58 2.33 5.11 -15.56
CA GLY A 58 1.89 4.50 -14.32
C GLY A 58 2.09 5.45 -13.16
N THR A 59 2.60 4.93 -12.07
CA THR A 59 2.80 5.71 -10.85
C THR A 59 4.22 5.52 -10.32
N MET A 60 4.70 6.53 -9.62
CA MET A 60 5.98 6.49 -8.93
C MET A 60 5.75 6.86 -7.47
N LEU A 61 6.28 6.05 -6.57
CA LEU A 61 6.21 6.34 -5.14
C LEU A 61 7.16 7.49 -4.82
N VAL A 62 6.64 8.54 -4.21
CA VAL A 62 7.46 9.70 -3.82
C VAL A 62 7.61 9.83 -2.31
N SER A 63 6.72 9.22 -1.54
CA SER A 63 6.80 9.24 -0.08
C SER A 63 6.11 8.01 0.48
N THR A 64 6.72 7.43 1.50
CA THR A 64 6.08 6.37 2.28
C THR A 64 6.45 6.55 3.74
N LYS A 65 5.49 6.32 4.62
CA LYS A 65 5.67 6.45 6.06
C LYS A 65 5.02 5.28 6.74
N CYS A 66 5.67 4.76 7.77
CA CYS A 66 5.12 3.68 8.58
C CYS A 66 5.28 4.05 10.06
N ASP A 67 4.17 4.04 10.79
CA ASP A 67 4.15 4.21 12.23
C ASP A 67 3.87 2.84 12.86
N PHE A 68 4.74 2.40 13.76
CA PHE A 68 4.66 1.09 14.40
C PHE A 68 3.86 1.22 15.70
N LYS A 69 2.85 0.34 15.87
CA LYS A 69 1.94 0.41 17.03
C LYS A 69 2.08 -0.81 17.94
N LYS A 70 2.23 -2.00 17.37
CA LYS A 70 2.32 -3.25 18.09
C LYS A 70 3.15 -4.24 17.27
N SER A 71 4.00 -5.01 17.92
CA SER A 71 4.86 -5.98 17.23
C SER A 71 4.06 -7.09 16.55
N LEU A 72 4.43 -7.39 15.31
CA LEU A 72 4.02 -8.61 14.63
C LEU A 72 4.98 -9.74 15.03
N GLN A 73 4.47 -10.94 15.17
CA GLN A 73 5.25 -12.07 15.63
C GLN A 73 5.08 -13.29 14.72
N TYR A 74 6.06 -14.15 14.77
CA TYR A 74 6.07 -15.44 14.06
C TYR A 74 5.82 -16.57 15.07
N PRO A 75 5.00 -17.58 14.73
CA PRO A 75 4.22 -17.66 13.50
C PRO A 75 3.01 -16.72 13.51
N GLY A 76 2.56 -16.32 12.34
CA GLY A 76 1.40 -15.43 12.23
C GLY A 76 1.15 -14.95 10.83
N ILE A 77 0.16 -14.08 10.71
CA ILE A 77 -0.28 -13.48 9.47
C ILE A 77 -0.27 -11.97 9.63
N ALA A 78 0.19 -11.27 8.59
CA ALA A 78 0.04 -9.83 8.48
C ALA A 78 -1.14 -9.55 7.54
N ILE A 79 -2.12 -8.81 8.01
CA ILE A 79 -3.29 -8.43 7.22
C ILE A 79 -3.13 -6.97 6.84
N ILE A 80 -2.91 -6.71 5.55
CA ILE A 80 -2.71 -5.36 5.03
C ILE A 80 -4.02 -4.89 4.42
N LYS A 81 -4.56 -3.80 4.95
CA LYS A 81 -5.76 -3.17 4.41
C LYS A 81 -5.38 -1.83 3.82
N THR A 82 -5.95 -1.52 2.67
CA THR A 82 -5.58 -0.32 1.90
C THR A 82 -6.82 0.43 1.48
N LYS A 83 -6.72 1.76 1.53
CA LYS A 83 -7.75 2.66 0.98
C LYS A 83 -7.11 3.88 0.35
N LEU A 84 -7.89 4.55 -0.50
CA LEU A 84 -7.51 5.85 -1.02
C LEU A 84 -7.58 6.88 0.10
N ASP A 85 -6.56 7.74 0.19
CA ASP A 85 -6.54 8.83 1.16
C ASP A 85 -7.03 10.14 0.53
N TYR A 86 -6.45 10.52 -0.62
CA TYR A 86 -6.83 11.74 -1.34
C TYR A 86 -6.41 11.64 -2.79
N ILE A 87 -6.98 12.52 -3.64
CA ILE A 87 -6.56 12.70 -5.03
C ILE A 87 -6.19 14.16 -5.24
N GLY A 88 -4.96 14.41 -5.66
CA GLY A 88 -4.49 15.74 -6.05
C GLY A 88 -4.51 15.92 -7.57
N ASN A 89 -3.74 16.87 -8.07
CA ASN A 89 -3.67 17.10 -9.52
C ASN A 89 -2.88 16.00 -10.23
N LYS A 90 -1.62 15.80 -9.84
CA LYS A 90 -0.72 14.80 -10.43
C LYS A 90 -0.43 13.64 -9.47
N SER A 91 -0.95 13.71 -8.27
CA SER A 91 -0.66 12.75 -7.20
C SER A 91 -1.92 12.26 -6.54
N PHE A 92 -1.79 11.15 -5.82
CA PHE A 92 -2.82 10.70 -4.89
C PHE A 92 -2.15 9.98 -3.73
N GLY A 93 -2.88 9.83 -2.65
CA GLY A 93 -2.38 9.19 -1.45
C GLY A 93 -3.12 7.92 -1.11
N LEU A 94 -2.39 6.98 -0.53
CA LEU A 94 -2.96 5.74 0.00
C LEU A 94 -2.73 5.69 1.50
N LYS A 95 -3.68 5.11 2.21
CA LYS A 95 -3.53 4.72 3.60
C LYS A 95 -3.56 3.22 3.72
N HIS A 96 -2.69 2.69 4.57
CA HIS A 96 -2.64 1.27 4.88
C HIS A 96 -2.71 1.08 6.37
N ILE A 97 -3.31 -0.02 6.79
CA ILE A 97 -3.15 -0.53 8.15
C ILE A 97 -2.66 -1.97 8.06
N ILE A 98 -1.85 -2.36 9.03
CA ILE A 98 -1.38 -3.74 9.16
C ILE A 98 -1.93 -4.27 10.48
N LEU A 99 -2.72 -5.35 10.38
CA LEU A 99 -3.31 -6.02 11.53
C LEU A 99 -2.66 -7.39 11.70
N ASN A 100 -2.64 -7.88 12.93
CA ASN A 100 -2.26 -9.28 13.18
C ASN A 100 -3.48 -10.20 12.99
N ASP A 101 -3.29 -11.49 13.21
CA ASP A 101 -4.34 -12.50 13.07
C ASP A 101 -5.46 -12.36 14.11
N LYS A 102 -5.25 -11.59 15.17
CA LYS A 102 -6.26 -11.28 16.18
C LYS A 102 -7.03 -10.00 15.86
N GLY A 103 -6.64 -9.30 14.79
CA GLY A 103 -7.25 -8.04 14.42
C GLY A 103 -6.67 -6.81 15.13
N ASP A 104 -5.56 -6.96 15.86
CA ASP A 104 -4.92 -5.83 16.53
C ASP A 104 -4.18 -4.96 15.51
N LEU A 105 -4.24 -3.64 15.70
CA LEU A 105 -3.52 -2.70 14.86
C LEU A 105 -2.03 -2.74 15.20
N CYS A 106 -1.22 -3.15 14.23
CA CYS A 106 0.23 -3.27 14.39
C CYS A 106 1.01 -2.16 13.73
N ALA A 107 0.50 -1.58 12.66
CA ALA A 107 1.15 -0.44 12.00
C ALA A 107 0.15 0.34 11.15
N GLU A 108 0.49 1.60 10.90
CA GLU A 108 -0.22 2.47 9.96
C GLU A 108 0.76 2.98 8.92
N GLY A 109 0.36 2.96 7.66
CA GLY A 109 1.18 3.43 6.56
C GLY A 109 0.48 4.51 5.76
N LYS A 110 1.28 5.44 5.22
CA LYS A 110 0.81 6.46 4.28
C LYS A 110 1.76 6.54 3.11
N ASP A 111 1.20 6.53 1.91
CA ASP A 111 1.96 6.67 0.68
C ASP A 111 1.50 7.88 -0.09
N VAL A 112 2.43 8.54 -0.76
CA VAL A 112 2.13 9.53 -1.80
C VAL A 112 2.74 9.03 -3.09
N VAL A 113 1.93 8.97 -4.13
CA VAL A 113 2.39 8.54 -5.46
C VAL A 113 2.02 9.62 -6.48
N VAL A 114 2.84 9.73 -7.53
CA VAL A 114 2.56 10.63 -8.66
C VAL A 114 2.35 9.80 -9.92
N CYS A 115 1.53 10.30 -10.82
CA CYS A 115 1.42 9.72 -12.15
C CYS A 115 2.67 10.09 -12.95
N PHE A 116 3.28 9.09 -13.59
CA PHE A 116 4.56 9.26 -14.25
C PHE A 116 4.59 8.55 -15.60
N ASP A 117 5.07 9.29 -16.60
CA ASP A 117 5.27 8.77 -17.96
C ASP A 117 6.72 8.31 -18.07
N PHE A 118 6.92 7.00 -18.22
CA PHE A 118 8.26 6.41 -18.22
C PHE A 118 8.98 6.59 -19.56
N ASP A 119 8.27 6.96 -20.63
CA ASP A 119 8.88 7.28 -21.92
C ASP A 119 9.38 8.72 -21.91
N LYS A 120 8.53 9.66 -21.50
CA LYS A 120 8.87 11.08 -21.43
C LYS A 120 9.63 11.48 -20.19
N LYS A 121 9.62 10.60 -19.15
CA LYS A 121 10.27 10.84 -17.86
C LYS A 121 9.74 12.10 -17.19
N GLU A 122 8.44 12.27 -17.17
CA GLU A 122 7.78 13.42 -16.56
C GLU A 122 6.46 13.00 -15.90
N THR A 123 6.01 13.80 -14.94
CA THR A 123 4.71 13.59 -14.29
C THR A 123 3.59 14.07 -15.21
N PHE A 124 2.38 13.55 -15.00
CA PHE A 124 1.20 13.99 -15.72
C PHE A 124 -0.01 14.02 -14.77
N PRO A 125 -1.05 14.80 -15.13
CA PRO A 125 -2.25 14.85 -14.29
C PRO A 125 -2.95 13.50 -14.20
N VAL A 126 -3.49 13.19 -13.04
CA VAL A 126 -4.25 11.94 -12.83
C VAL A 126 -5.40 11.90 -13.85
N PRO A 127 -5.42 10.89 -14.76
CA PRO A 127 -6.46 10.82 -15.78
C PRO A 127 -7.86 10.63 -15.19
N GLU A 128 -8.87 11.08 -15.91
CA GLU A 128 -10.27 10.99 -15.45
C GLU A 128 -10.69 9.56 -15.16
N TRP A 129 -10.31 8.60 -16.01
CA TRP A 129 -10.65 7.19 -15.76
C TRP A 129 -10.04 6.68 -14.45
N MET A 130 -8.81 7.11 -14.17
CA MET A 130 -8.10 6.71 -12.96
C MET A 130 -8.73 7.35 -11.73
N ARG A 131 -9.13 8.62 -11.81
CA ARG A 131 -9.84 9.32 -10.73
C ARG A 131 -11.11 8.58 -10.34
N LYS A 132 -11.88 8.17 -11.34
CA LYS A 132 -13.10 7.41 -11.13
C LYS A 132 -12.80 6.06 -10.49
N LYS A 133 -11.84 5.35 -11.03
CA LYS A 133 -11.54 3.98 -10.58
C LYS A 133 -10.99 3.95 -9.16
N ILE A 134 -9.99 4.79 -8.85
CA ILE A 134 -9.39 4.78 -7.53
C ILE A 134 -10.34 5.33 -6.45
N SER A 135 -11.31 6.17 -6.84
CA SER A 135 -12.33 6.66 -5.91
C SER A 135 -13.24 5.56 -5.37
N GLU A 136 -13.23 4.39 -5.98
CA GLU A 136 -13.97 3.23 -5.48
C GLU A 136 -13.33 2.62 -4.22
N PHE A 137 -12.11 2.98 -3.96
CA PHE A 137 -11.34 2.44 -2.84
C PHE A 137 -11.15 3.50 -1.74
#